data_ad5c3dd75f0cdca8b3fa66b3b02521d6
#
_entry.id   ad5c3dd75f0cdca8b3fa66b3b02521d6
#
_cell.length_a   1.000
_cell.length_b   1.000
_cell.length_c   1.000
_cell.angle_alpha   90.00
_cell.angle_beta   90.00
_cell.angle_gamma   90.00
#
_symmetry.space_group_name_H-M   'P 1'
#
loop_
_entity.id
_entity.type
_entity.pdbx_description
1 polymer ?
#
loop_
_entity_poly.entity_id
_entity_poly.type
_entity_poly.pdbx_seq_one_letter_code
_entity_poly.pdbx_strand_id
1 'polypeptide(L)'
;MQLYNFIFKLFIDVIKNKLLFLSLIKPRMIQRIQTLYLLIAAICSGGLSQILSLRETEGHIEFAIDSLEYIILFSASALLSLISIFLFKTRQTQFVLGRLNIILNLILLGLFIYRLLAISGETANSEKGIGLLLPILSIVLLVFANKAIKKDEALVKSVDRLR
;
A
#
# COMPACT_ATOMS: atom_id res chain seq x y z
N MET A 1 -11.18 14.83 13.15
CA MET A 1 -10.04 15.70 12.81
C MET A 1 -8.79 15.49 13.70
N GLN A 2 -8.91 15.36 15.03
CA GLN A 2 -7.75 15.14 15.92
C GLN A 2 -7.09 13.75 15.76
N LEU A 3 -7.86 12.69 15.56
CA LEU A 3 -7.35 11.33 15.38
C LEU A 3 -6.53 11.18 14.09
N TYR A 4 -6.92 11.85 13.03
CA TYR A 4 -6.21 11.90 11.76
C TYR A 4 -4.83 12.57 11.90
N ASN A 5 -4.79 13.75 12.54
CA ASN A 5 -3.53 14.45 12.78
C ASN A 5 -2.59 13.61 13.63
N PHE A 6 -3.10 12.81 14.56
CA PHE A 6 -2.34 11.90 15.38
C PHE A 6 -1.76 10.74 14.56
N ILE A 7 -2.60 10.06 13.75
CA ILE A 7 -2.16 8.95 12.88
C ILE A 7 -1.17 9.45 11.82
N PHE A 8 -1.46 10.60 11.20
CA PHE A 8 -0.58 11.20 10.19
C PHE A 8 0.77 11.63 10.79
N LYS A 9 0.76 12.21 12.00
CA LYS A 9 1.97 12.58 12.73
C LYS A 9 2.78 11.35 13.12
N LEU A 10 2.12 10.30 13.62
CA LEU A 10 2.75 9.02 13.92
C LEU A 10 3.37 8.38 12.67
N PHE A 11 2.68 8.44 11.54
CA PHE A 11 3.15 7.95 10.24
C PHE A 11 4.37 8.74 9.75
N ILE A 12 4.34 10.09 9.87
CA ILE A 12 5.47 10.96 9.52
C ILE A 12 6.66 10.73 10.47
N ASP A 13 6.44 10.57 11.77
CA ASP A 13 7.51 10.34 12.74
C ASP A 13 8.14 8.95 12.54
N VAL A 14 7.36 7.92 12.23
CA VAL A 14 7.86 6.60 11.84
C VAL A 14 8.67 6.68 10.54
N ILE A 15 8.20 7.42 9.54
CA ILE A 15 8.95 7.65 8.30
C ILE A 15 10.24 8.45 8.56
N LYS A 16 10.18 9.52 9.36
CA LYS A 16 11.34 10.38 9.70
C LYS A 16 12.41 9.64 10.47
N ASN A 17 12.04 8.93 11.52
CA ASN A 17 12.99 8.14 12.31
C ASN A 17 13.60 6.99 11.50
N LYS A 18 12.90 6.45 10.51
CA LYS A 18 13.40 5.37 9.66
C LYS A 18 14.09 5.84 8.38
N LEU A 19 13.81 7.03 7.86
CA LEU A 19 14.68 7.67 6.87
C LEU A 19 16.07 7.97 7.47
N LEU A 20 16.13 8.37 8.75
CA LEU A 20 17.37 8.49 9.50
C LEU A 20 18.07 7.13 9.69
N PHE A 21 17.32 6.06 9.96
CA PHE A 21 17.82 4.68 10.04
C PHE A 21 18.24 4.12 8.68
N LEU A 22 17.55 4.50 7.57
CA LEU A 22 17.90 4.14 6.19
C LEU A 22 19.22 4.81 5.75
N SER A 23 19.54 5.99 6.25
CA SER A 23 20.84 6.64 5.98
C SER A 23 22.01 5.93 6.67
N LEU A 24 21.74 5.16 7.73
CA LEU A 24 22.70 4.32 8.46
C LEU A 24 22.80 2.89 7.88
N ILE A 25 21.84 2.46 7.06
CA ILE A 25 21.84 1.13 6.42
C ILE A 25 22.62 1.21 5.12
N LYS A 26 23.68 0.37 5.04
CA LYS A 26 24.57 0.21 3.87
C LYS A 26 23.81 0.30 2.53
N PRO A 27 24.30 1.05 1.53
CA PRO A 27 23.62 1.35 0.26
C PRO A 27 23.21 0.11 -0.56
N ARG A 28 23.75 -1.06 -0.29
CA ARG A 28 23.39 -2.33 -0.97
C ARG A 28 21.95 -2.80 -0.75
N MET A 29 21.23 -2.27 0.25
CA MET A 29 19.87 -2.75 0.58
C MET A 29 18.77 -1.91 -0.08
N ILE A 30 19.01 -0.63 -0.34
CA ILE A 30 18.06 0.29 -0.99
C ILE A 30 17.96 0.01 -2.50
N GLN A 31 18.98 -0.59 -3.09
CA GLN A 31 19.06 -0.87 -4.53
C GLN A 31 18.26 -2.09 -4.99
N ARG A 32 17.55 -2.79 -4.10
CA ARG A 32 16.73 -3.93 -4.50
C ARG A 32 15.40 -3.44 -5.08
N ILE A 33 15.13 -3.80 -6.31
CA ILE A 33 13.91 -3.47 -7.06
C ILE A 33 12.65 -3.81 -6.25
N GLN A 34 12.65 -4.88 -5.47
CA GLN A 34 11.54 -5.29 -4.60
C GLN A 34 11.19 -4.21 -3.56
N THR A 35 12.21 -3.58 -2.93
CA THR A 35 12.01 -2.52 -1.93
C THR A 35 11.40 -1.28 -2.56
N LEU A 36 11.78 -0.96 -3.79
CA LEU A 36 11.21 0.15 -4.54
C LEU A 36 9.71 -0.07 -4.80
N TYR A 37 9.32 -1.26 -5.26
CA TYR A 37 7.90 -1.57 -5.49
C TYR A 37 7.07 -1.51 -4.20
N LEU A 38 7.59 -2.06 -3.10
CA LEU A 38 6.92 -2.01 -1.80
C LEU A 38 6.80 -0.58 -1.25
N LEU A 39 7.84 0.25 -1.46
CA LEU A 39 7.82 1.65 -1.04
C LEU A 39 6.77 2.44 -1.83
N ILE A 40 6.72 2.28 -3.15
CA ILE A 40 5.72 2.95 -3.98
C ILE A 40 4.31 2.47 -3.59
N ALA A 41 4.12 1.17 -3.35
CA ALA A 41 2.83 0.64 -2.88
C ALA A 41 2.43 1.24 -1.52
N ALA A 42 3.37 1.42 -0.58
CA ALA A 42 3.12 2.08 0.70
C ALA A 42 2.75 3.56 0.54
N ILE A 43 3.38 4.27 -0.39
CA ILE A 43 3.04 5.67 -0.70
C ILE A 43 1.65 5.75 -1.35
N CYS A 44 1.33 4.86 -2.28
CA CYS A 44 0.01 4.82 -2.92
C CYS A 44 -1.10 4.59 -1.89
N SER A 45 -0.95 3.60 -1.01
CA SER A 45 -1.98 3.29 -0.02
C SER A 45 -1.98 4.24 1.17
N GLY A 46 -0.83 4.73 1.64
CA GLY A 46 -0.76 5.59 2.82
C GLY A 46 -0.83 7.08 2.54
N GLY A 47 -0.20 7.53 1.44
CA GLY A 47 -0.09 8.95 1.09
C GLY A 47 -1.13 9.40 0.08
N LEU A 48 -1.14 8.81 -1.11
CA LEU A 48 -2.03 9.23 -2.19
C LEU A 48 -3.50 8.99 -1.88
N SER A 49 -3.83 7.96 -1.09
CA SER A 49 -5.20 7.70 -0.65
C SER A 49 -5.82 8.82 0.19
N GLN A 50 -5.00 9.67 0.80
CA GLN A 50 -5.48 10.80 1.62
C GLN A 50 -5.63 12.09 0.80
N ILE A 51 -4.99 12.17 -0.37
CA ILE A 51 -4.94 13.38 -1.21
C ILE A 51 -5.91 13.25 -2.38
N LEU A 52 -6.03 12.04 -2.94
CA LEU A 52 -6.88 11.80 -4.10
C LEU A 52 -8.32 11.55 -3.68
N SER A 53 -9.26 12.25 -4.33
CA SER A 53 -10.68 12.04 -4.13
C SER A 53 -11.10 10.63 -4.55
N LEU A 54 -11.90 9.98 -3.71
CA LEU A 54 -12.51 8.68 -4.03
C LEU A 54 -13.76 8.88 -4.88
N ARG A 55 -14.49 9.96 -4.60
CA ARG A 55 -15.76 10.27 -5.23
C ARG A 55 -16.04 11.75 -5.18
N GLU A 56 -16.76 12.26 -6.18
CA GLU A 56 -17.32 13.62 -6.20
C GLU A 56 -18.82 13.54 -6.48
N THR A 57 -19.62 14.11 -5.60
CA THR A 57 -21.09 14.13 -5.71
C THR A 57 -21.58 15.54 -5.40
N GLU A 58 -22.15 16.23 -6.38
CA GLU A 58 -22.83 17.54 -6.24
C GLU A 58 -22.13 18.57 -5.31
N GLY A 59 -20.82 18.72 -5.47
CA GLY A 59 -20.01 19.65 -4.68
C GLY A 59 -19.45 19.08 -3.36
N HIS A 60 -19.71 17.82 -3.04
CA HIS A 60 -19.05 17.10 -1.94
C HIS A 60 -17.98 16.16 -2.49
N ILE A 61 -16.73 16.41 -2.13
CA ILE A 61 -15.57 15.57 -2.47
C ILE A 61 -15.34 14.61 -1.30
N GLU A 62 -15.52 13.31 -1.53
CA GLU A 62 -15.23 12.27 -0.55
C GLU A 62 -13.77 11.78 -0.69
N PHE A 63 -13.04 11.82 0.41
CA PHE A 63 -11.70 11.27 0.54
C PHE A 63 -11.70 9.97 1.35
N ALA A 64 -10.61 9.20 1.29
CA ALA A 64 -10.46 7.99 2.11
C ALA A 64 -10.59 8.29 3.61
N ILE A 65 -10.27 9.50 4.03
CA ILE A 65 -10.34 9.95 5.42
C ILE A 65 -11.78 10.12 5.96
N ASP A 66 -12.75 10.32 5.07
CA ASP A 66 -14.13 10.59 5.48
C ASP A 66 -14.86 9.33 5.93
N SER A 67 -14.33 8.14 5.56
CA SER A 67 -14.89 6.84 5.93
C SER A 67 -13.90 6.01 6.73
N LEU A 68 -14.30 5.63 7.95
CA LEU A 68 -13.47 4.83 8.86
C LEU A 68 -12.98 3.51 8.24
N GLU A 69 -13.84 2.86 7.44
CA GLU A 69 -13.53 1.62 6.74
C GLU A 69 -12.34 1.77 5.79
N TYR A 70 -12.32 2.84 4.99
CA TYR A 70 -11.25 3.09 4.02
C TYR A 70 -9.96 3.49 4.71
N ILE A 71 -10.01 4.33 5.76
CA ILE A 71 -8.82 4.69 6.53
C ILE A 71 -8.15 3.45 7.09
N ILE A 72 -8.92 2.56 7.74
CA ILE A 72 -8.37 1.34 8.35
C ILE A 72 -7.72 0.46 7.29
N LEU A 73 -8.40 0.20 6.17
CA LEU A 73 -7.90 -0.71 5.14
C LEU A 73 -6.68 -0.14 4.41
N PHE A 74 -6.69 1.14 4.06
CA PHE A 74 -5.55 1.80 3.42
C PHE A 74 -4.35 1.90 4.37
N SER A 75 -4.58 2.24 5.64
CA SER A 75 -3.52 2.28 6.66
C SER A 75 -2.93 0.90 6.91
N ALA A 76 -3.76 -0.14 7.00
CA ALA A 76 -3.30 -1.52 7.13
C ALA A 76 -2.46 -1.96 5.93
N SER A 77 -2.88 -1.63 4.70
CA SER A 77 -2.12 -1.92 3.48
C SER A 77 -0.76 -1.21 3.46
N ALA A 78 -0.73 0.07 3.84
CA ALA A 78 0.51 0.84 3.95
C ALA A 78 1.45 0.25 5.01
N LEU A 79 0.93 -0.11 6.19
CA LEU A 79 1.70 -0.73 7.26
C LEU A 79 2.27 -2.08 6.84
N LEU A 80 1.47 -2.94 6.19
CA LEU A 80 1.94 -4.24 5.69
C LEU A 80 3.06 -4.07 4.66
N SER A 81 2.96 -3.09 3.76
CA SER A 81 4.01 -2.77 2.81
C SER A 81 5.29 -2.32 3.49
N LEU A 82 5.19 -1.44 4.51
CA LEU A 82 6.34 -0.97 5.28
C LEU A 82 6.99 -2.11 6.09
N ILE A 83 6.19 -2.91 6.81
CA ILE A 83 6.68 -4.07 7.56
C ILE A 83 7.41 -5.03 6.61
N SER A 84 6.86 -5.26 5.42
CA SER A 84 7.45 -6.11 4.40
C SER A 84 8.84 -5.62 3.97
N ILE A 85 9.07 -4.30 3.88
CA ILE A 85 10.39 -3.72 3.59
C ILE A 85 11.41 -4.11 4.66
N PHE A 86 11.02 -4.14 5.94
CA PHE A 86 11.94 -4.48 7.05
C PHE A 86 12.25 -5.96 7.17
N LEU A 87 11.35 -6.81 6.67
CA LEU A 87 11.50 -8.26 6.68
C LEU A 87 12.36 -8.81 5.52
N PHE A 88 13.24 -7.97 4.96
CA PHE A 88 14.12 -8.35 3.85
C PHE A 88 15.04 -9.54 4.14
N LYS A 89 15.33 -9.85 5.41
CA LYS A 89 16.12 -11.01 5.83
C LYS A 89 15.34 -12.32 5.73
N THR A 90 14.02 -12.28 5.99
CA THR A 90 13.11 -13.42 5.97
C THR A 90 12.21 -13.34 4.73
N ARG A 91 12.76 -13.74 3.57
CA ARG A 91 12.09 -13.60 2.26
C ARG A 91 10.76 -14.32 2.18
N GLN A 92 10.64 -15.49 2.83
CA GLN A 92 9.38 -16.23 2.88
C GLN A 92 8.27 -15.43 3.58
N THR A 93 8.58 -14.85 4.74
CA THR A 93 7.62 -14.00 5.48
C THR A 93 7.26 -12.76 4.69
N GLN A 94 8.25 -12.12 4.04
CA GLN A 94 8.03 -10.98 3.17
C GLN A 94 7.06 -11.31 2.01
N PHE A 95 7.23 -12.47 1.39
CA PHE A 95 6.37 -12.95 0.33
C PHE A 95 4.93 -13.22 0.80
N VAL A 96 4.77 -13.81 2.00
CA VAL A 96 3.44 -14.05 2.60
C VAL A 96 2.74 -12.72 2.92
N LEU A 97 3.46 -11.75 3.51
CA LEU A 97 2.91 -10.42 3.80
C LEU A 97 2.50 -9.68 2.52
N GLY A 98 3.29 -9.81 1.45
CA GLY A 98 2.93 -9.25 0.15
C GLY A 98 1.63 -9.84 -0.41
N ARG A 99 1.40 -11.15 -0.25
CA ARG A 99 0.14 -11.81 -0.65
C ARG A 99 -1.03 -11.35 0.22
N LEU A 100 -0.83 -11.27 1.54
CA LEU A 100 -1.85 -10.77 2.46
C LEU A 100 -2.27 -9.34 2.09
N ASN A 101 -1.31 -8.50 1.75
CA ASN A 101 -1.57 -7.13 1.33
C ASN A 101 -2.32 -7.05 -0.01
N ILE A 102 -2.06 -7.96 -0.97
CA ILE A 102 -2.83 -8.07 -2.21
C ILE A 102 -4.29 -8.41 -1.88
N ILE A 103 -4.54 -9.38 -0.99
CA ILE A 103 -5.90 -9.75 -0.57
C ILE A 103 -6.61 -8.56 0.06
N LEU A 104 -5.93 -7.80 0.92
CA LEU A 104 -6.48 -6.61 1.55
C LEU A 104 -6.87 -5.53 0.52
N ASN A 105 -6.03 -5.30 -0.49
CA ASN A 105 -6.35 -4.36 -1.57
C ASN A 105 -7.49 -4.88 -2.48
N LEU A 106 -7.64 -6.20 -2.63
CA LEU A 106 -8.80 -6.80 -3.32
C LEU A 106 -10.10 -6.59 -2.53
N ILE A 107 -10.06 -6.70 -1.20
CA ILE A 107 -11.21 -6.38 -0.33
C ILE A 107 -11.58 -4.90 -0.50
N LEU A 108 -10.59 -4.01 -0.48
CA LEU A 108 -10.77 -2.58 -0.70
C LEU A 108 -11.46 -2.29 -2.05
N LEU A 109 -10.96 -2.93 -3.11
CA LEU A 109 -11.54 -2.82 -4.45
C LEU A 109 -12.99 -3.34 -4.48
N GLY A 110 -13.26 -4.47 -3.81
CA GLY A 110 -14.61 -5.04 -3.68
C GLY A 110 -15.58 -4.09 -2.98
N LEU A 111 -15.13 -3.43 -1.90
CA LEU A 111 -15.93 -2.42 -1.20
C LEU A 111 -16.23 -1.20 -2.10
N PHE A 112 -15.26 -0.75 -2.90
CA PHE A 112 -15.49 0.33 -3.85
C PHE A 112 -16.52 -0.05 -4.92
N ILE A 113 -16.41 -1.25 -5.49
CA ILE A 113 -17.36 -1.76 -6.48
C ILE A 113 -18.75 -1.88 -5.85
N TYR A 114 -18.85 -2.46 -4.65
CA TYR A 114 -20.10 -2.58 -3.92
C TYR A 114 -20.78 -1.22 -3.72
N ARG A 115 -20.04 -0.23 -3.23
CA ARG A 115 -20.58 1.12 -3.03
C ARG A 115 -20.99 1.79 -4.35
N LEU A 116 -20.20 1.62 -5.42
CA LEU A 116 -20.56 2.14 -6.75
C LEU A 116 -21.89 1.56 -7.24
N LEU A 117 -22.10 0.26 -7.04
CA LEU A 117 -23.33 -0.42 -7.47
C LEU A 117 -24.54 -0.06 -6.57
N ALA A 118 -24.33 0.02 -5.26
CA ALA A 118 -25.38 0.32 -4.29
C ALA A 118 -25.94 1.75 -4.44
N ILE A 119 -25.09 2.71 -4.81
CA ILE A 119 -25.46 4.14 -4.85
C ILE A 119 -25.81 4.58 -6.27
N SER A 120 -25.41 3.85 -7.31
CA SER A 120 -25.76 4.18 -8.72
C SER A 120 -27.27 4.20 -9.00
N GLY A 121 -28.11 3.77 -8.06
CA GLY A 121 -29.57 3.83 -8.17
C GLY A 121 -30.17 5.21 -7.83
N GLU A 122 -29.45 6.09 -7.13
CA GLU A 122 -30.04 7.33 -6.58
C GLU A 122 -29.49 8.64 -7.18
N THR A 123 -28.28 8.65 -7.74
CA THR A 123 -27.71 9.88 -8.32
C THR A 123 -26.91 9.60 -9.60
N ALA A 124 -27.49 9.92 -10.75
CA ALA A 124 -26.85 9.83 -12.06
C ALA A 124 -25.61 10.73 -12.25
N ASN A 125 -25.33 11.64 -11.32
CA ASN A 125 -24.29 12.68 -11.43
C ASN A 125 -23.07 12.44 -10.52
N SER A 126 -22.83 11.20 -10.06
CA SER A 126 -21.66 10.92 -9.25
C SER A 126 -20.43 10.69 -10.13
N GLU A 127 -19.47 11.60 -10.07
CA GLU A 127 -18.19 11.43 -10.77
C GLU A 127 -17.26 10.50 -9.97
N LYS A 128 -16.61 9.58 -10.68
CA LYS A 128 -15.67 8.62 -10.10
C LYS A 128 -14.35 9.34 -9.84
N GLY A 129 -13.93 9.40 -8.59
CA GLY A 129 -12.64 9.98 -8.22
C GLY A 129 -11.45 9.11 -8.67
N ILE A 130 -10.32 9.75 -8.94
CA ILE A 130 -9.08 9.08 -9.34
C ILE A 130 -8.57 8.13 -8.25
N GLY A 131 -8.91 8.38 -6.98
CA GLY A 131 -8.53 7.54 -5.84
C GLY A 131 -9.01 6.09 -5.92
N LEU A 132 -10.07 5.81 -6.69
CA LEU A 132 -10.56 4.44 -6.93
C LEU A 132 -9.54 3.55 -7.66
N LEU A 133 -8.58 4.14 -8.38
CA LEU A 133 -7.53 3.40 -9.08
C LEU A 133 -6.37 2.99 -8.15
N LEU A 134 -6.27 3.57 -6.95
CA LEU A 134 -5.16 3.32 -6.03
C LEU A 134 -5.03 1.85 -5.60
N PRO A 135 -6.11 1.12 -5.23
CA PRO A 135 -5.99 -0.29 -4.90
C PRO A 135 -5.50 -1.14 -6.07
N ILE A 136 -5.95 -0.82 -7.30
CA ILE A 136 -5.51 -1.53 -8.51
C ILE A 136 -4.02 -1.32 -8.72
N LEU A 137 -3.55 -0.08 -8.65
CA LEU A 137 -2.14 0.26 -8.77
C LEU A 137 -1.30 -0.42 -7.67
N SER A 138 -1.78 -0.41 -6.43
CA SER A 138 -1.13 -1.09 -5.30
C SER A 138 -1.02 -2.59 -5.54
N ILE A 139 -2.06 -3.26 -6.04
CA ILE A 139 -2.04 -4.69 -6.37
C ILE A 139 -0.97 -4.98 -7.42
N VAL A 140 -0.91 -4.20 -8.50
CA VAL A 140 0.09 -4.38 -9.58
C VAL A 140 1.51 -4.26 -9.01
N LEU A 141 1.77 -3.23 -8.21
CA LEU A 141 3.08 -3.03 -7.57
C LEU A 141 3.46 -4.16 -6.62
N LEU A 142 2.51 -4.65 -5.82
CA LEU A 142 2.70 -5.77 -4.89
C LEU A 142 2.96 -7.09 -5.63
N VAL A 143 2.30 -7.32 -6.77
CA VAL A 143 2.58 -8.49 -7.63
C VAL A 143 4.00 -8.43 -8.18
N PHE A 144 4.46 -7.27 -8.65
CA PHE A 144 5.85 -7.10 -9.10
C PHE A 144 6.85 -7.25 -7.96
N ALA A 145 6.54 -6.72 -6.77
CA ALA A 145 7.36 -6.92 -5.57
C ALA A 145 7.50 -8.41 -5.24
N ASN A 146 6.38 -9.15 -5.18
CA ASN A 146 6.37 -10.58 -4.90
C ASN A 146 7.13 -11.40 -5.95
N LYS A 147 7.03 -11.04 -7.23
CA LYS A 147 7.80 -11.67 -8.32
C LYS A 147 9.30 -11.43 -8.14
N ALA A 148 9.69 -10.22 -7.75
CA ALA A 148 11.09 -9.88 -7.47
C ALA A 148 11.64 -10.64 -6.25
N ILE A 149 10.86 -10.73 -5.15
CA ILE A 149 11.21 -11.49 -3.94
C ILE A 149 11.45 -12.97 -4.29
N LYS A 150 10.54 -13.58 -5.06
CA LYS A 150 10.64 -14.98 -5.47
C LYS A 150 11.88 -15.22 -6.35
N LYS A 151 12.20 -14.30 -7.25
CA LYS A 151 13.41 -14.37 -8.08
C LYS A 151 14.67 -14.32 -7.23
N ASP A 152 14.73 -13.42 -6.25
CA ASP A 152 15.84 -13.29 -5.31
C ASP A 152 16.04 -14.55 -4.47
N GLU A 153 14.95 -15.16 -4.01
CA GLU A 153 15.00 -16.43 -3.25
C GLU A 153 15.56 -17.58 -4.10
N ALA A 154 15.13 -17.67 -5.36
CA ALA A 154 15.63 -18.67 -6.30
C ALA A 154 17.13 -18.53 -6.55
N LEU A 155 17.63 -17.30 -6.70
CA LEU A 155 19.06 -17.03 -6.90
C LEU A 155 19.90 -17.48 -5.69
N VAL A 156 19.44 -17.21 -4.47
CA VAL A 156 20.16 -17.65 -3.25
C VAL A 156 20.18 -19.18 -3.15
N LYS A 157 19.05 -19.84 -3.39
CA LYS A 157 18.98 -21.31 -3.37
C LYS A 157 19.85 -21.96 -4.43
N SER A 158 20.04 -21.32 -5.59
CA SER A 158 20.94 -21.85 -6.63
C SER A 158 22.41 -21.79 -6.21
N VAL A 159 22.83 -20.72 -5.53
CA VAL A 159 24.20 -20.58 -5.01
C VAL A 159 24.49 -21.59 -3.90
N ASP A 160 23.51 -21.83 -3.00
CA ASP A 160 23.67 -22.80 -1.91
C ASP A 160 23.78 -24.25 -2.40
N ARG A 161 23.21 -24.57 -3.58
CA ARG A 161 23.34 -25.90 -4.20
C ARG A 161 24.69 -26.16 -4.87
N LEU A 162 25.43 -25.10 -5.17
CA LEU A 162 26.75 -25.20 -5.82
C LEU A 162 27.90 -25.26 -4.81
N ARG A 163 27.59 -25.13 -3.53
CA ARG A 163 28.54 -25.20 -2.41
C ARG A 163 28.44 -26.52 -1.67
#